data_0b506fc183c5b7ddeb59e0fcc1642995
#
_entry.id   0b506fc183c5b7ddeb59e0fcc1642995
#
_cell.length_a   1.000
_cell.length_b   1.000
_cell.length_c   1.000
_cell.angle_alpha   90.00
_cell.angle_beta   90.00
_cell.angle_gamma   90.00
#
_symmetry.space_group_name_H-M   'P 1'
#
loop_
_entity.id
_entity.type
_entity.pdbx_description
1 polymer ?
#
loop_
_entity_poly.entity_id
_entity_poly.type
_entity_poly.pdbx_seq_one_letter_code
_entity_poly.pdbx_strand_id
1 'polypeptide(L)'
;MIRIVVDANVILSALLGGSARFVLFDSRFEFVTAEFTYGEVRRYLPRVAEKSEVSITELEDALSLIPLVRHPRQYYRRVMPRARQALRRIDPYDADILALYFVEGTYLWSEDRGFERVTPKIRLLKTKDFF
;
A
#
# COMPACT_ATOMS: atom_id res chain seq x y z
N MET A 1 -18.12 -2.66 6.69
CA MET A 1 -17.14 -1.73 6.12
C MET A 1 -16.25 -2.48 5.13
N ILE A 2 -16.02 -1.92 3.96
CA ILE A 2 -15.16 -2.56 2.96
C ILE A 2 -13.70 -2.35 3.35
N ARG A 3 -12.95 -3.45 3.42
CA ARG A 3 -11.53 -3.43 3.75
C ARG A 3 -10.71 -3.48 2.49
N ILE A 4 -9.73 -2.58 2.37
CA ILE A 4 -8.87 -2.46 1.19
C ILE A 4 -7.41 -2.45 1.63
N VAL A 5 -6.61 -3.32 1.01
CA VAL A 5 -5.15 -3.37 1.24
C VAL A 5 -4.51 -2.31 0.36
N VAL A 6 -3.66 -1.46 0.95
CA VAL A 6 -3.08 -0.30 0.27
C VAL A 6 -1.58 -0.47 0.12
N ASP A 7 -1.09 -0.33 -1.11
CA ASP A 7 0.33 -0.41 -1.44
C ASP A 7 1.05 0.92 -1.19
N ALA A 8 2.37 0.86 -1.08
CA ALA A 8 3.22 2.02 -0.77
C ALA A 8 3.05 3.16 -1.77
N ASN A 9 2.96 2.86 -3.07
CA ASN A 9 2.87 3.90 -4.09
C ASN A 9 1.61 4.77 -3.94
N VAL A 10 0.51 4.20 -3.46
CA VAL A 10 -0.73 4.94 -3.20
C VAL A 10 -0.52 5.92 -2.04
N ILE A 11 0.11 5.47 -0.97
CA ILE A 11 0.38 6.31 0.21
C ILE A 11 1.32 7.46 -0.18
N LEU A 12 2.39 7.14 -0.92
CA LEU A 12 3.34 8.15 -1.40
C LEU A 12 2.67 9.19 -2.30
N SER A 13 1.79 8.74 -3.21
CA SER A 13 1.03 9.63 -4.08
C SER A 13 0.16 10.60 -3.25
N ALA A 14 -0.49 10.10 -2.21
CA ALA A 14 -1.30 10.92 -1.32
C ALA A 14 -0.46 11.98 -0.63
N LEU A 15 0.73 11.62 -0.16
CA LEU A 15 1.64 12.57 0.49
C LEU A 15 2.15 13.65 -0.47
N LEU A 16 2.24 13.34 -1.75
CA LEU A 16 2.61 14.28 -2.81
C LEU A 16 1.43 15.13 -3.31
N GLY A 17 0.27 15.01 -2.69
CA GLY A 17 -0.92 15.78 -3.06
C GLY A 17 -1.78 15.15 -4.13
N GLY A 18 -1.57 13.87 -4.45
CA GLY A 18 -2.39 13.14 -5.42
C GLY A 18 -3.82 12.90 -4.92
N SER A 19 -4.72 12.54 -5.85
CA SER A 19 -6.14 12.35 -5.56
C SER A 19 -6.43 11.21 -4.58
N ALA A 20 -5.49 10.27 -4.41
CA ALA A 20 -5.61 9.19 -3.43
C ALA A 20 -5.88 9.71 -2.02
N ARG A 21 -5.38 10.92 -1.68
CA ARG A 21 -5.60 11.50 -0.35
C ARG A 21 -7.09 11.67 0.01
N PHE A 22 -7.92 11.92 -0.98
CA PHE A 22 -9.36 12.09 -0.75
C PHE A 22 -10.03 10.75 -0.40
N VAL A 23 -9.55 9.67 -1.00
CA VAL A 23 -10.10 8.33 -0.75
C VAL A 23 -9.63 7.77 0.59
N LEU A 24 -8.36 7.98 0.94
CA LEU A 24 -7.78 7.43 2.17
C LEU A 24 -8.45 7.94 3.45
N PHE A 25 -9.12 9.09 3.40
CA PHE A 25 -9.87 9.62 4.54
C PHE A 25 -11.37 9.32 4.48
N ASP A 26 -11.81 8.52 3.50
CA ASP A 26 -13.22 8.14 3.35
C ASP A 26 -13.58 7.07 4.38
N SER A 27 -14.48 7.41 5.29
CA SER A 27 -14.87 6.54 6.40
C SER A 27 -15.68 5.31 5.99
N ARG A 28 -16.09 5.20 4.74
CA ARG A 28 -16.78 4.01 4.22
C ARG A 28 -15.84 2.82 4.07
N PHE A 29 -14.54 3.07 4.06
CA PHE A 29 -13.54 2.03 3.88
C PHE A 29 -12.66 1.90 5.11
N GLU A 30 -12.17 0.68 5.35
CA GLU A 30 -11.07 0.44 6.27
C GLU A 30 -9.84 0.11 5.43
N PHE A 31 -8.82 0.96 5.53
CA PHE A 31 -7.58 0.75 4.78
C PHE A 31 -6.55 0.05 5.67
N VAL A 32 -5.97 -1.02 5.14
CA VAL A 32 -4.95 -1.79 5.84
C VAL A 32 -3.68 -1.85 5.00
N THR A 33 -2.53 -1.92 5.66
CA THR A 33 -1.26 -2.08 4.99
C THR A 33 -0.33 -2.93 5.85
N ALA A 34 0.77 -3.41 5.28
CA ALA A 34 1.78 -4.16 6.02
C ALA A 34 2.73 -3.18 6.72
N GLU A 35 3.19 -3.51 7.92
CA GLU A 35 4.24 -2.73 8.60
C GLU A 35 5.48 -2.59 7.73
N PHE A 36 5.85 -3.64 7.02
CA PHE A 36 6.96 -3.61 6.07
C PHE A 36 6.74 -2.54 5.00
N THR A 37 5.54 -2.49 4.42
CA THR A 37 5.16 -1.53 3.37
C THR A 37 5.16 -0.10 3.92
N TYR A 38 4.62 0.09 5.12
CA TYR A 38 4.63 1.38 5.81
C TYR A 38 6.07 1.86 6.04
N GLY A 39 6.96 0.94 6.42
CA GLY A 39 8.39 1.22 6.58
C GLY A 39 9.05 1.65 5.27
N GLU A 40 8.64 1.09 4.14
CA GLU A 40 9.12 1.54 2.83
C GLU A 40 8.73 2.99 2.55
N VAL A 41 7.48 3.35 2.85
CA VAL A 41 7.02 4.74 2.72
C VAL A 41 7.91 5.67 3.54
N ARG A 42 8.18 5.32 4.80
CA ARG A 42 9.04 6.12 5.66
C ARG A 42 10.44 6.31 5.07
N ARG A 43 11.01 5.27 4.51
CA ARG A 43 12.35 5.34 3.90
C ARG A 43 12.39 6.26 2.68
N TYR A 44 11.26 6.44 2.00
CA TYR A 44 11.16 7.34 0.85
C TYR A 44 10.89 8.80 1.22
N LEU A 45 10.54 9.10 2.47
CA LEU A 45 10.20 10.47 2.87
C LEU A 45 11.29 11.50 2.55
N PRO A 46 12.59 11.23 2.73
CA PRO A 46 13.63 12.19 2.34
C PRO A 46 13.57 12.58 0.87
N ARG A 47 13.30 11.62 -0.02
CA ARG A 47 13.16 11.89 -1.46
C ARG A 47 11.91 12.69 -1.77
N VAL A 48 10.81 12.39 -1.09
CA VAL A 48 9.57 13.14 -1.21
C VAL A 48 9.77 14.58 -0.75
N ALA A 49 10.48 14.78 0.35
CA ALA A 49 10.82 16.09 0.88
C ALA A 49 11.60 16.93 -0.14
N GLU A 50 12.61 16.34 -0.78
CA GLU A 50 13.40 17.01 -1.81
C GLU A 50 12.54 17.47 -3.00
N LYS A 51 11.63 16.60 -3.44
CA LYS A 51 10.79 16.88 -4.62
C LYS A 51 9.67 17.87 -4.35
N SER A 52 9.09 17.84 -3.14
CA SER A 52 7.90 18.61 -2.80
C SER A 52 8.19 19.93 -2.09
N GLU A 53 9.43 20.16 -1.66
CA GLU A 53 9.82 21.29 -0.82
C GLU A 53 9.09 21.31 0.53
N VAL A 54 8.53 20.19 0.93
CA VAL A 54 7.88 20.00 2.24
C VAL A 54 8.90 19.31 3.15
N SER A 55 8.96 19.73 4.42
CA SER A 55 9.92 19.14 5.36
C SER A 55 9.58 17.68 5.68
N ILE A 56 10.60 16.89 6.05
CA ILE A 56 10.41 15.50 6.48
C ILE A 56 9.46 15.44 7.66
N THR A 57 9.58 16.36 8.62
CA THR A 57 8.70 16.41 9.79
C THR A 57 7.23 16.58 9.40
N GLU A 58 6.96 17.50 8.46
CA GLU A 58 5.60 17.70 7.97
C GLU A 58 5.06 16.45 7.25
N LEU A 59 5.92 15.76 6.48
CA LEU A 59 5.54 14.53 5.80
C LEU A 59 5.27 13.40 6.79
N GLU A 60 6.08 13.27 7.83
CA GLU A 60 5.86 12.28 8.90
C GLU A 60 4.55 12.55 9.62
N ASP A 61 4.25 13.81 9.91
CA ASP A 61 2.99 14.20 10.54
C ASP A 61 1.80 13.86 9.64
N ALA A 62 1.90 14.20 8.35
CA ALA A 62 0.85 13.88 7.37
C ALA A 62 0.64 12.36 7.27
N LEU A 63 1.70 11.59 7.20
CA LEU A 63 1.63 10.13 7.15
C LEU A 63 0.92 9.56 8.38
N SER A 64 1.23 10.09 9.56
CA SER A 64 0.62 9.63 10.80
C SER A 64 -0.87 9.91 10.89
N LEU A 65 -1.38 10.88 10.11
CA LEU A 65 -2.79 11.24 10.09
C LEU A 65 -3.61 10.34 9.17
N ILE A 66 -2.98 9.62 8.26
CA ILE A 66 -3.71 8.71 7.37
C ILE A 66 -4.23 7.53 8.20
N PRO A 67 -5.54 7.26 8.18
CA PRO A 67 -6.14 6.20 9.00
C PRO A 67 -5.88 4.83 8.39
N LEU A 68 -4.70 4.27 8.65
CA LEU A 68 -4.27 2.96 8.18
C LEU A 68 -4.16 2.00 9.35
N VAL A 69 -4.70 0.80 9.20
CA VAL A 69 -4.42 -0.33 10.10
C VAL A 69 -3.17 -1.02 9.57
N ARG A 70 -2.15 -1.18 10.40
CA ARG A 70 -0.87 -1.76 10.00
C ARG A 70 -0.70 -3.14 10.63
N HIS A 71 -0.43 -4.13 9.79
CA HIS A 71 -0.25 -5.50 10.25
C HIS A 71 1.22 -5.94 10.19
N PRO A 72 1.76 -6.55 11.26
CA PRO A 72 3.12 -7.09 11.25
C PRO A 72 3.19 -8.37 10.42
N ARG A 73 4.43 -8.78 10.06
CA ARG A 73 4.64 -10.00 9.29
C ARG A 73 4.01 -11.25 9.90
N GLN A 74 3.95 -11.33 11.20
CA GLN A 74 3.30 -12.44 11.91
C GLN A 74 1.88 -12.69 11.43
N TYR A 75 1.18 -11.63 11.06
CA TYR A 75 -0.22 -11.69 10.64
C TYR A 75 -0.39 -12.44 9.31
N TYR A 76 0.58 -12.32 8.39
CA TYR A 76 0.48 -12.92 7.06
C TYR A 76 1.65 -13.85 6.72
N ARG A 77 2.51 -14.16 7.70
CA ARG A 77 3.72 -14.98 7.50
C ARG A 77 3.41 -16.31 6.79
N ARG A 78 2.30 -16.91 7.14
CA ARG A 78 1.90 -18.22 6.62
C ARG A 78 1.76 -18.24 5.10
N VAL A 79 1.36 -17.14 4.50
CA VAL A 79 1.15 -17.03 3.05
C VAL A 79 2.30 -16.34 2.32
N MET A 80 3.37 -15.97 3.01
CA MET A 80 4.54 -15.35 2.36
C MET A 80 5.15 -16.23 1.25
N PRO A 81 5.34 -17.55 1.43
CA PRO A 81 5.88 -18.37 0.35
C PRO A 81 5.01 -18.34 -0.90
N ARG A 82 3.68 -18.33 -0.75
CA ARG A 82 2.74 -18.22 -1.86
C ARG A 82 2.87 -16.88 -2.57
N ALA A 83 3.02 -15.79 -1.82
CA ALA A 83 3.21 -14.46 -2.38
C ALA A 83 4.52 -14.35 -3.16
N ARG A 84 5.62 -14.87 -2.61
CA ARG A 84 6.91 -14.90 -3.28
C ARG A 84 6.87 -15.69 -4.58
N GLN A 85 6.18 -16.82 -4.56
CA GLN A 85 6.04 -17.66 -5.76
C GLN A 85 5.23 -16.94 -6.84
N ALA A 86 4.17 -16.23 -6.46
CA ALA A 86 3.34 -15.46 -7.39
C ALA A 86 4.12 -14.31 -8.03
N LEU A 87 5.13 -13.78 -7.34
CA LEU A 87 5.91 -12.61 -7.76
C LEU A 87 7.31 -12.95 -8.27
N ARG A 88 7.63 -14.21 -8.53
CA ARG A 88 9.02 -14.62 -8.78
C ARG A 88 9.73 -13.92 -9.94
N ARG A 89 9.03 -13.17 -10.78
CA ARG A 89 9.61 -12.35 -11.87
C ARG A 89 9.30 -10.87 -11.66
N ILE A 90 8.89 -10.49 -10.46
CA ILE A 90 8.47 -9.16 -10.10
C ILE A 90 9.24 -8.77 -8.84
N ASP A 91 9.17 -7.52 -8.44
CA ASP A 91 9.91 -7.00 -7.30
C ASP A 91 9.59 -7.79 -6.02
N PRO A 92 10.60 -8.39 -5.36
CA PRO A 92 10.38 -9.14 -4.12
C PRO A 92 9.88 -8.28 -2.96
N TYR A 93 10.08 -6.96 -3.02
CA TYR A 93 9.55 -6.05 -2.00
C TYR A 93 8.02 -5.99 -2.00
N ASP A 94 7.38 -6.47 -3.08
CA ASP A 94 5.92 -6.53 -3.18
C ASP A 94 5.33 -7.76 -2.48
N ALA A 95 6.16 -8.68 -2.01
CA ALA A 95 5.68 -9.93 -1.42
C ALA A 95 4.86 -9.69 -0.15
N ASP A 96 5.28 -8.76 0.71
CA ASP A 96 4.58 -8.49 1.97
C ASP A 96 3.17 -7.97 1.72
N ILE A 97 3.00 -7.01 0.83
CA ILE A 97 1.68 -6.45 0.57
C ILE A 97 0.76 -7.46 -0.13
N LEU A 98 1.30 -8.28 -1.02
CA LEU A 98 0.54 -9.33 -1.67
C LEU A 98 0.12 -10.42 -0.66
N ALA A 99 1.01 -10.79 0.25
CA ALA A 99 0.68 -11.74 1.31
C ALA A 99 -0.45 -11.22 2.19
N LEU A 100 -0.39 -9.95 2.57
CA LEU A 100 -1.47 -9.32 3.34
C LEU A 100 -2.78 -9.38 2.56
N TYR A 101 -2.77 -9.09 1.27
CA TYR A 101 -3.95 -9.21 0.42
C TYR A 101 -4.51 -10.65 0.46
N PHE A 102 -3.65 -11.66 0.37
CA PHE A 102 -4.11 -13.05 0.42
C PHE A 102 -4.81 -13.40 1.74
N VAL A 103 -4.35 -12.84 2.85
CA VAL A 103 -5.02 -13.04 4.15
C VAL A 103 -6.35 -12.29 4.21
N GLU A 104 -6.37 -11.05 3.77
CA GLU A 104 -7.57 -10.22 3.82
C GLU A 104 -8.65 -10.64 2.81
N GLY A 105 -8.22 -11.12 1.64
CA GLY A 105 -9.13 -11.65 0.61
C GLY A 105 -10.07 -10.63 -0.03
N THR A 106 -9.79 -9.33 0.10
CA THR A 106 -10.67 -8.26 -0.39
C THR A 106 -10.13 -7.65 -1.69
N TYR A 107 -9.55 -6.45 -1.58
CA TYR A 107 -9.00 -5.71 -2.72
C TYR A 107 -7.57 -5.28 -2.41
N LEU A 108 -6.73 -5.22 -3.45
CA LEU A 108 -5.42 -4.59 -3.37
C LEU A 108 -5.45 -3.29 -4.19
N TRP A 109 -5.18 -2.16 -3.54
CA TRP A 109 -5.10 -0.86 -4.19
C TRP A 109 -3.63 -0.53 -4.45
N SER A 110 -3.25 -0.56 -5.72
CA SER A 110 -1.87 -0.28 -6.17
C SER A 110 -1.88 0.26 -7.59
N GLU A 111 -0.96 1.15 -7.89
CA GLU A 111 -0.72 1.62 -9.26
C GLU A 111 0.34 0.79 -9.97
N ASP A 112 0.93 -0.19 -9.30
CA ASP A 112 1.98 -1.04 -9.87
C ASP A 112 1.38 -2.06 -10.83
N ARG A 113 1.78 -2.00 -12.10
CA ARG A 113 1.32 -2.93 -13.14
C ARG A 113 1.78 -4.36 -12.93
N GLY A 114 2.82 -4.57 -12.12
CA GLY A 114 3.32 -5.90 -11.80
C GLY A 114 2.25 -6.81 -11.24
N PHE A 115 1.32 -6.27 -10.45
CA PHE A 115 0.23 -7.05 -9.87
C PHE A 115 -0.79 -7.54 -10.89
N GLU A 116 -0.85 -6.94 -12.07
CA GLU A 116 -1.74 -7.40 -13.15
C GLU A 116 -1.30 -8.77 -13.70
N ARG A 117 -0.04 -9.16 -13.48
CA ARG A 117 0.54 -10.43 -13.94
C ARG A 117 0.47 -11.54 -12.91
N VAL A 118 -0.06 -11.27 -11.72
CA VAL A 118 -0.16 -12.28 -10.67
C VAL A 118 -1.19 -13.34 -11.07
N THR A 119 -0.83 -14.60 -10.85
CA THR A 119 -1.68 -15.76 -11.17
C THR A 119 -1.94 -16.56 -9.91
N PRO A 120 -3.20 -16.93 -9.60
CA PRO A 120 -4.42 -16.48 -10.26
C PRO A 120 -4.69 -14.97 -10.07
N LYS A 121 -5.57 -14.42 -10.91
CA LYS A 121 -5.90 -12.99 -10.86
C LYS A 121 -6.33 -12.55 -9.47
N ILE A 122 -5.83 -11.38 -9.06
CA ILE A 122 -6.22 -10.73 -7.81
C ILE A 122 -7.20 -9.58 -8.09
N ARG A 123 -7.90 -9.15 -7.04
CA ARG A 123 -8.82 -8.01 -7.13
C ARG A 123 -8.04 -6.71 -6.96
N LEU A 124 -7.57 -6.18 -8.07
CA LEU A 124 -6.73 -4.98 -8.11
C LEU A 124 -7.57 -3.75 -8.36
N LEU A 125 -7.37 -2.71 -7.53
CA LEU A 125 -7.95 -1.39 -7.72
C LEU A 125 -6.86 -0.39 -8.05
N LYS A 126 -7.17 0.52 -8.97
CA LYS A 126 -6.38 1.71 -9.25
C LYS A 126 -7.06 2.91 -8.62
N THR A 127 -6.34 3.99 -8.40
CA THR A 127 -6.92 5.21 -7.82
C THR A 127 -8.11 5.72 -8.64
N LYS A 128 -8.04 5.64 -9.98
CA LYS A 128 -9.13 6.05 -10.86
C LYS A 128 -10.44 5.31 -10.61
N ASP A 129 -10.37 4.10 -10.07
CA ASP A 129 -11.57 3.28 -9.83
C ASP A 129 -12.46 3.83 -8.71
N PHE A 130 -11.94 4.76 -7.90
CA PHE A 130 -12.70 5.41 -6.83
C PHE A 130 -13.43 6.68 -7.28
N PHE A 131 -13.23 7.11 -8.53
CA PHE A 131 -13.79 8.38 -9.02
C PHE A 131 -14.73 8.23 -10.23
#